data_34ecb4f84ca02f32a36711ee7db277dc
#
_entry.id   34ecb4f84ca02f32a36711ee7db277dc
#
_cell.length_a   1.000
_cell.length_b   1.000
_cell.length_c   1.000
_cell.angle_alpha   90.00
_cell.angle_beta   90.00
_cell.angle_gamma   90.00
#
_symmetry.space_group_name_H-M   'P 1'
#
loop_
_entity.id
_entity.type
_entity.pdbx_description
1 polymer ?
#
loop_
_entity_poly.entity_id
_entity_poly.type
_entity_poly.pdbx_seq_one_letter_code
_entity_poly.pdbx_strand_id
1 'polypeptide(L)'
;MSLGGGGGNPQLQELAQQLEEIEQQREALEGEIERLQGEKQEINEAIEAIEEIETGSTVQVPVGGDAYVRAEIEDIDEVVVSLGGGYAAQRDQDGAIDTLETKQDN
;
A
#
# COMPACT_ATOMS: atom_id res chain seq x y z
N MET A 1 -31.15 37.13 6.29
CA MET A 1 -31.37 36.79 5.75
C MET A 1 -31.94 36.04 5.68
N SER A 2 -32.33 35.96 5.70
CA SER A 2 -32.78 35.31 5.61
C SER A 2 -32.83 34.71 4.92
N LEU A 3 -32.54 34.67 4.74
CA LEU A 3 -32.52 34.21 4.05
C LEU A 3 -33.31 33.51 3.87
N GLY A 4 -33.60 33.70 4.12
CA GLY A 4 -34.16 33.21 3.92
C GLY A 4 -35.06 32.75 3.69
N GLY A 5 -35.23 33.15 3.77
CA GLY A 5 -36.22 32.86 3.44
C GLY A 5 -36.62 31.82 2.78
N GLY A 6 -37.39 31.53 3.04
CA GLY A 6 -38.03 30.65 2.43
C GLY A 6 -37.36 29.88 1.44
N GLY A 7 -37.20 28.99 1.30
CA GLY A 7 -36.69 28.22 0.31
C GLY A 7 -35.29 28.51 -0.06
N GLY A 8 -34.86 29.55 0.49
CA GLY A 8 -33.52 29.90 0.26
C GLY A 8 -33.18 30.21 -1.16
N ASN A 9 -31.95 30.43 -1.34
CA ASN A 9 -31.40 30.75 -2.63
C ASN A 9 -30.93 29.46 -3.30
N PRO A 10 -31.42 29.11 -4.49
CA PRO A 10 -30.96 27.93 -5.21
C PRO A 10 -29.46 27.90 -5.44
N GLN A 11 -28.85 29.05 -5.64
CA GLN A 11 -27.40 29.13 -5.82
C GLN A 11 -26.64 28.73 -4.57
N LEU A 12 -27.15 29.14 -3.41
CA LEU A 12 -26.53 28.74 -2.14
C LEU A 12 -26.66 27.26 -1.90
N GLN A 13 -27.75 26.65 -2.28
CA GLN A 13 -27.95 25.23 -2.17
C GLN A 13 -27.00 24.47 -3.09
N GLU A 14 -26.82 24.93 -4.32
CA GLU A 14 -25.84 24.37 -5.24
C GLU A 14 -24.43 24.45 -4.70
N LEU A 15 -24.07 25.62 -4.16
CA LEU A 15 -22.73 25.78 -3.58
C LEU A 15 -22.52 24.88 -2.39
N ALA A 16 -23.51 24.69 -1.55
CA ALA A 16 -23.44 23.79 -0.42
C ALA A 16 -23.24 22.34 -0.87
N GLN A 17 -23.96 21.92 -1.91
CA GLN A 17 -23.82 20.60 -2.47
C GLN A 17 -22.44 20.39 -3.10
N GLN A 18 -21.93 21.40 -3.80
CA GLN A 18 -20.60 21.34 -4.41
C GLN A 18 -19.51 21.24 -3.35
N LEU A 19 -19.64 21.99 -2.26
CA LEU A 19 -18.69 21.91 -1.14
C LEU A 19 -18.71 20.53 -0.51
N GLU A 20 -19.89 19.95 -0.33
CA GLU A 20 -20.03 18.63 0.24
C GLU A 20 -19.38 17.57 -0.66
N GLU A 21 -19.58 17.67 -1.96
CA GLU A 21 -18.95 16.77 -2.92
C GLU A 21 -17.42 16.90 -2.90
N ILE A 22 -16.91 18.12 -2.84
CA ILE A 22 -15.48 18.39 -2.76
C ILE A 22 -14.90 17.80 -1.49
N GLU A 23 -15.56 17.94 -0.36
CA GLU A 23 -15.10 17.37 0.89
C GLU A 23 -15.09 15.85 0.86
N GLN A 24 -16.10 15.22 0.24
CA GLN A 24 -16.13 13.77 0.08
C GLN A 24 -15.00 13.30 -0.82
N GLN A 25 -14.73 14.01 -1.90
CA GLN A 25 -13.60 13.67 -2.79
C GLN A 25 -12.28 13.82 -2.07
N ARG A 26 -12.14 14.87 -1.28
CA ARG A 26 -10.93 15.11 -0.49
C ARG A 26 -10.69 13.99 0.52
N GLU A 27 -11.73 13.57 1.23
CA GLU A 27 -11.61 12.47 2.17
C GLU A 27 -11.22 11.16 1.48
N ALA A 28 -11.81 10.91 0.31
CA ALA A 28 -11.48 9.72 -0.47
C ALA A 28 -10.02 9.75 -0.92
N LEU A 29 -9.54 10.90 -1.38
CA LEU A 29 -8.14 11.06 -1.79
C LEU A 29 -7.18 10.92 -0.61
N GLU A 30 -7.52 11.50 0.53
CA GLU A 30 -6.71 11.34 1.74
C GLU A 30 -6.61 9.89 2.16
N GLY A 31 -7.71 9.16 2.11
CA GLY A 31 -7.72 7.73 2.40
C GLY A 31 -6.87 6.93 1.43
N GLU A 32 -6.91 7.27 0.15
CA GLU A 32 -6.08 6.61 -0.84
C GLU A 32 -4.60 6.92 -0.65
N ILE A 33 -4.26 8.15 -0.31
CA ILE A 33 -2.88 8.52 -0.01
C ILE A 33 -2.35 7.74 1.19
N GLU A 34 -3.13 7.62 2.24
CA GLU A 34 -2.74 6.82 3.41
C GLU A 34 -2.51 5.35 3.04
N ARG A 35 -3.39 4.79 2.22
CA ARG A 35 -3.25 3.42 1.75
C ARG A 35 -1.97 3.23 0.95
N LEU A 36 -1.68 4.14 0.03
CA LEU A 36 -0.47 4.08 -0.79
C LEU A 36 0.80 4.26 0.04
N GLN A 37 0.76 5.15 1.03
CA GLN A 37 1.89 5.31 1.95
C GLN A 37 2.14 4.05 2.77
N GLY A 38 1.07 3.39 3.21
CA GLY A 38 1.17 2.11 3.90
C GLY A 38 1.77 1.03 3.02
N GLU A 39 1.36 0.94 1.77
CA GLU A 39 1.92 -0.01 0.82
C GLU A 39 3.41 0.25 0.56
N LYS A 40 3.79 1.52 0.41
CA LYS A 40 5.20 1.90 0.23
C LYS A 40 6.04 1.50 1.44
N GLN A 41 5.51 1.68 2.63
CA GLN A 41 6.20 1.30 3.85
C GLN A 41 6.39 -0.21 3.93
N GLU A 42 5.37 -0.98 3.58
CA GLU A 42 5.48 -2.44 3.55
C GLU A 42 6.53 -2.92 2.56
N ILE A 43 6.56 -2.30 1.38
CA ILE A 43 7.57 -2.62 0.37
C ILE A 43 8.97 -2.27 0.88
N ASN A 44 9.12 -1.13 1.53
CA ASN A 44 10.39 -0.71 2.08
C ASN A 44 10.89 -1.68 3.16
N GLU A 45 10.00 -2.14 4.02
CA GLU A 45 10.32 -3.13 5.03
C GLU A 45 10.73 -4.47 4.39
N ALA A 46 10.08 -4.85 3.30
CA ALA A 46 10.44 -6.05 2.55
C ALA A 46 11.83 -5.93 1.93
N ILE A 47 12.15 -4.78 1.37
CA ILE A 47 13.48 -4.50 0.80
C ILE A 47 14.55 -4.63 1.88
N GLU A 48 14.34 -4.00 3.03
CA GLU A 48 15.29 -4.08 4.14
C GLU A 48 15.48 -5.51 4.63
N ALA A 49 14.39 -6.26 4.74
CA ALA A 49 14.45 -7.66 5.15
C ALA A 49 15.24 -8.50 4.15
N ILE A 50 15.02 -8.31 2.85
CA ILE A 50 15.73 -9.06 1.81
C ILE A 50 17.22 -8.71 1.80
N GLU A 51 17.57 -7.46 2.05
CA GLU A 51 18.97 -7.04 2.14
C GLU A 51 19.71 -7.70 3.29
N GLU A 52 19.03 -7.95 4.39
CA GLU A 52 19.64 -8.54 5.60
C GLU A 52 19.65 -10.05 5.62
N ILE A 53 18.77 -10.70 4.86
CA ILE A 53 18.63 -12.15 4.84
C ILE A 53 19.72 -12.76 3.95
N GLU A 54 20.31 -13.84 4.42
CA GLU A 54 21.31 -14.60 3.69
C GLU A 54 20.88 -16.05 3.54
N THR A 55 21.45 -16.74 2.56
CA THR A 55 21.28 -18.19 2.46
C THR A 55 21.71 -18.85 3.76
N GLY A 56 20.87 -19.72 4.29
CA GLY A 56 21.10 -20.38 5.57
C GLY A 56 20.55 -19.63 6.77
N SER A 57 20.05 -18.40 6.60
CA SER A 57 19.41 -17.66 7.68
C SER A 57 18.12 -18.34 8.13
N THR A 58 17.85 -18.29 9.42
CA THR A 58 16.59 -18.77 9.98
C THR A 58 15.64 -17.60 10.14
N VAL A 59 14.44 -17.73 9.61
CA VAL A 59 13.40 -16.70 9.68
C VAL A 59 12.14 -17.26 10.30
N GLN A 60 11.29 -16.37 10.79
CA GLN A 60 9.96 -16.72 11.29
C GLN A 60 8.93 -16.41 10.22
N VAL A 61 8.17 -17.43 9.83
CA VAL A 61 7.13 -17.32 8.81
C VAL A 61 5.77 -17.31 9.50
N PRO A 62 4.96 -16.26 9.31
CA PRO A 62 3.63 -16.22 9.91
C PRO A 62 2.71 -17.22 9.23
N VAL A 63 1.97 -17.97 10.04
CA VAL A 63 1.01 -18.97 9.54
C VAL A 63 -0.42 -18.62 9.94
N GLY A 64 -0.63 -17.48 10.60
CA GLY A 64 -1.92 -17.01 11.04
C GLY A 64 -2.10 -17.22 12.54
N GLY A 65 -3.11 -16.55 13.11
CA GLY A 65 -3.41 -16.68 14.52
C GLY A 65 -2.27 -16.29 15.47
N ASP A 66 -1.44 -15.35 15.03
CA ASP A 66 -0.22 -14.92 15.76
C ASP A 66 0.80 -16.04 15.96
N ALA A 67 0.69 -17.10 15.17
CA ALA A 67 1.65 -18.20 15.21
C ALA A 67 2.67 -18.05 14.08
N TYR A 68 3.90 -18.52 14.36
CA TYR A 68 5.02 -18.45 13.43
C TYR A 68 5.74 -19.78 13.41
N VAL A 69 6.26 -20.14 12.25
CA VAL A 69 7.16 -21.29 12.13
C VAL A 69 8.53 -20.80 11.76
N ARG A 70 9.54 -21.50 12.26
CA ARG A 70 10.92 -21.23 11.86
C ARG A 70 11.20 -21.94 10.55
N ALA A 71 11.82 -21.23 9.64
CA ALA A 71 12.22 -21.76 8.36
C ALA A 71 13.62 -21.30 8.03
N GLU A 72 14.37 -22.15 7.34
CA GLU A 72 15.69 -21.81 6.86
C GLU A 72 15.57 -21.33 5.41
N ILE A 73 16.29 -20.28 5.09
CA ILE A 73 16.39 -19.77 3.72
C ILE A 73 17.34 -20.69 2.95
N GLU A 74 16.79 -21.49 2.04
CA GLU A 74 17.59 -22.41 1.25
C GLU A 74 18.50 -21.68 0.28
N ASP A 75 17.95 -20.67 -0.42
CA ASP A 75 18.69 -19.89 -1.40
C ASP A 75 18.08 -18.50 -1.50
N ILE A 76 18.83 -17.49 -1.07
CA ILE A 76 18.37 -16.09 -1.12
C ILE A 76 18.23 -15.57 -2.55
N ASP A 77 18.81 -16.24 -3.52
CA ASP A 77 18.67 -15.87 -4.93
C ASP A 77 17.42 -16.47 -5.58
N GLU A 78 16.55 -17.09 -4.78
CA GLU A 78 15.24 -17.58 -5.21
C GLU A 78 14.13 -16.84 -4.47
N VAL A 79 13.97 -15.57 -4.77
CA VAL A 79 12.92 -14.75 -4.18
C VAL A 79 11.76 -14.62 -5.16
N VAL A 80 10.55 -14.90 -4.69
CA VAL A 80 9.35 -14.77 -5.52
C VAL A 80 8.69 -13.43 -5.21
N VAL A 81 8.54 -12.60 -6.23
CA VAL A 81 7.92 -11.29 -6.10
C VAL A 81 6.66 -11.24 -6.96
N SER A 82 5.56 -10.83 -6.35
CA SER A 82 4.31 -10.64 -7.08
C SER A 82 4.41 -9.42 -7.98
N LEU A 83 4.02 -9.58 -9.24
CA LEU A 83 4.05 -8.51 -10.25
C LEU A 83 2.67 -7.88 -10.47
N GLY A 84 1.64 -8.39 -9.78
CA GLY A 84 0.27 -7.97 -10.01
C GLY A 84 -0.43 -8.83 -11.06
N GLY A 85 -1.75 -8.68 -11.17
CA GLY A 85 -2.52 -9.42 -12.16
C GLY A 85 -2.46 -10.93 -12.03
N GLY A 86 -2.11 -11.45 -10.86
CA GLY A 86 -1.96 -12.89 -10.65
C GLY A 86 -0.62 -13.46 -11.10
N TYR A 87 0.30 -12.61 -11.51
CA TYR A 87 1.64 -13.03 -11.95
C TYR A 87 2.67 -12.84 -10.85
N ALA A 88 3.65 -13.73 -10.83
CA ALA A 88 4.80 -13.62 -9.93
C ALA A 88 6.05 -14.03 -10.70
N ALA A 89 7.19 -13.48 -10.30
CA ALA A 89 8.47 -13.82 -10.90
C ALA A 89 9.45 -14.21 -9.82
N GLN A 90 10.28 -15.20 -10.12
CA GLN A 90 11.41 -15.55 -9.30
C GLN A 90 12.59 -14.68 -9.69
N ARG A 91 13.25 -14.10 -8.69
CA ARG A 91 14.39 -13.22 -8.88
C ARG A 91 15.51 -13.62 -7.93
N ASP A 92 16.73 -13.24 -8.28
CA ASP A 92 17.82 -13.27 -7.30
C ASP A 92 17.63 -12.12 -6.30
N GLN A 93 18.49 -12.05 -5.28
CA GLN A 93 18.36 -11.08 -4.21
C GLN A 93 18.33 -9.65 -4.75
N ASP A 94 19.29 -9.28 -5.59
CA ASP A 94 19.37 -7.93 -6.15
C ASP A 94 18.21 -7.64 -7.09
N GLY A 95 17.84 -8.60 -7.91
CA GLY A 95 16.69 -8.45 -8.82
C GLY A 95 15.37 -8.30 -8.08
N ALA A 96 15.20 -8.98 -6.94
CA ALA A 96 14.02 -8.84 -6.10
C ALA A 96 13.94 -7.43 -5.50
N ILE A 97 15.06 -6.90 -5.03
CA ILE A 97 15.14 -5.54 -4.49
C ILE A 97 14.79 -4.53 -5.58
N ASP A 98 15.37 -4.67 -6.76
CA ASP A 98 15.07 -3.79 -7.90
C ASP A 98 13.59 -3.82 -8.28
N THR A 99 12.99 -5.01 -8.31
CA THR A 99 11.58 -5.17 -8.62
C THR A 99 10.70 -4.47 -7.57
N LEU A 100 11.04 -4.62 -6.30
CA LEU A 100 10.30 -3.96 -5.21
C LEU A 100 10.46 -2.45 -5.25
N GLU A 101 11.64 -1.94 -5.55
CA GLU A 101 11.87 -0.51 -5.71
C GLU A 101 11.05 0.06 -6.85
N THR A 102 10.95 -0.65 -7.96
CA THR A 102 10.10 -0.26 -9.08
C THR A 102 8.63 -0.19 -8.69
N LYS A 103 8.14 -1.17 -7.93
CA LYS A 103 6.77 -1.16 -7.41
C LYS A 103 6.52 0.01 -6.48
N GLN A 104 7.50 0.39 -5.68
CA GLN A 104 7.40 1.50 -4.75
C GLN A 104 7.29 2.84 -5.47
N ASP A 105 7.96 2.98 -6.61
CA ASP A 105 7.99 4.21 -7.38
C ASP A 105 6.75 4.38 -8.26
N ASN A 106 6.00 3.34 -8.51
CA ASN A 106 4.76 3.38 -9.24
C ASN A 106 3.57 3.58 -8.29
#